data_2c325214c22046a48e7da2d8ff75b8f5
#
_entry.id   2c325214c22046a48e7da2d8ff75b8f5
#
_cell.length_a   1.000
_cell.length_b   1.000
_cell.length_c   1.000
_cell.angle_alpha   90.00
_cell.angle_beta   90.00
_cell.angle_gamma   90.00
#
_symmetry.space_group_name_H-M   'P 1'
#
loop_
_entity.id
_entity.type
_entity.pdbx_description
1 polymer ?
#
loop_
_entity_poly.entity_id
_entity_poly.type
_entity_poly.pdbx_seq_one_letter_code
_entity_poly.pdbx_strand_id
1 'polypeptide(L)'
;METTNILIIYSIKIFMFKSSWFRTLFILAIIMVCIIWFKKQDLSPYYEGFTQETPYIFKQGNEIYDDFYTEIYNQLMLPDKRSTFEIDKIIEMTKPNKNSCFLDIASGTSEISGKLTEKGYQVYALDNSQAMVKYVEKNHPNVQIKCGDAKQAISYEKGSFSHILTTGFSIYLFENKDEYFRNCFFWLKPGGYLIIHLVDRDKFDPIIPGGKPPLLKNPQKYSSSRITDTVIDFIDFKYKGNYNFSKSDQNEVSLKETFTDELTKNVRQQETKFYMEDMNFILQRASQSGFIPHAQINMEHCSEDEHQYLIILERGQ
;
A
#
# COMPACT_ATOMS: atom_id res chain seq x y z
N MET A 1 -36.61 -50.13 -27.11
CA MET A 1 -35.59 -49.73 -26.08
C MET A 1 -35.35 -48.25 -25.98
N GLU A 2 -35.51 -47.45 -27.02
CA GLU A 2 -35.27 -45.99 -26.97
C GLU A 2 -36.38 -45.20 -26.28
N THR A 3 -37.64 -45.59 -26.37
CA THR A 3 -38.79 -44.89 -25.75
C THR A 3 -38.80 -44.94 -24.23
N THR A 4 -38.22 -45.97 -23.63
CA THR A 4 -38.15 -46.14 -22.15
C THR A 4 -37.08 -45.19 -21.54
N ASN A 5 -36.01 -44.95 -22.24
CA ASN A 5 -34.93 -44.01 -21.77
C ASN A 5 -35.40 -42.55 -21.79
N ILE A 6 -36.22 -42.14 -22.76
CA ILE A 6 -36.76 -40.79 -22.87
C ILE A 6 -37.72 -40.49 -21.73
N LEU A 7 -38.60 -41.46 -21.39
CA LEU A 7 -39.55 -41.31 -20.27
C LEU A 7 -38.86 -41.22 -18.89
N ILE A 8 -37.79 -41.99 -18.68
CA ILE A 8 -37.00 -41.94 -17.43
C ILE A 8 -36.33 -40.58 -17.30
N ILE A 9 -35.74 -40.05 -18.37
CA ILE A 9 -35.09 -38.72 -18.36
C ILE A 9 -36.10 -37.59 -18.10
N TYR A 10 -37.32 -37.71 -18.68
CA TYR A 10 -38.38 -36.72 -18.42
C TYR A 10 -38.92 -36.82 -16.99
N SER A 11 -39.05 -38.01 -16.42
CA SER A 11 -39.50 -38.23 -15.04
C SER A 11 -38.49 -37.72 -14.02
N ILE A 12 -37.18 -37.92 -14.27
CA ILE A 12 -36.09 -37.35 -13.44
C ILE A 12 -36.09 -35.82 -13.53
N LYS A 13 -36.22 -35.22 -14.71
CA LYS A 13 -36.34 -33.76 -14.87
C LYS A 13 -37.53 -33.18 -14.11
N ILE A 14 -38.69 -33.81 -14.16
CA ILE A 14 -39.92 -33.32 -13.46
C ILE A 14 -39.76 -33.47 -11.94
N PHE A 15 -39.10 -34.54 -11.44
CA PHE A 15 -38.85 -34.77 -10.01
C PHE A 15 -37.84 -33.77 -9.45
N MET A 16 -36.76 -33.49 -10.17
CA MET A 16 -35.75 -32.49 -9.79
C MET A 16 -36.33 -31.09 -9.67
N PHE A 17 -37.28 -30.69 -10.56
CA PHE A 17 -37.91 -29.37 -10.49
C PHE A 17 -39.05 -29.27 -9.46
N LYS A 18 -39.58 -30.37 -8.96
CA LYS A 18 -40.64 -30.38 -7.90
C LYS A 18 -40.03 -30.31 -6.49
N SER A 19 -38.82 -30.70 -6.29
CA SER A 19 -38.14 -30.62 -4.98
C SER A 19 -37.68 -29.19 -4.70
N SER A 20 -38.18 -28.57 -3.63
CA SER A 20 -37.82 -27.23 -3.17
C SER A 20 -36.26 -27.14 -2.98
N TRP A 21 -35.65 -28.18 -2.49
CA TRP A 21 -34.21 -28.23 -2.25
C TRP A 21 -33.34 -28.18 -3.54
N PHE A 22 -33.75 -28.89 -4.57
CA PHE A 22 -33.11 -28.83 -5.90
C PHE A 22 -33.26 -27.46 -6.56
N ARG A 23 -34.37 -26.78 -6.40
CA ARG A 23 -34.56 -25.40 -6.89
C ARG A 23 -33.62 -24.43 -6.19
N THR A 24 -33.47 -24.57 -4.87
CA THR A 24 -32.55 -23.73 -4.09
C THR A 24 -31.11 -23.95 -4.51
N LEU A 25 -30.66 -25.20 -4.67
CA LEU A 25 -29.30 -25.50 -5.15
C LEU A 25 -29.06 -24.99 -6.57
N PHE A 26 -30.02 -25.11 -7.45
CA PHE A 26 -29.91 -24.64 -8.83
C PHE A 26 -29.82 -23.11 -8.88
N ILE A 27 -30.59 -22.39 -8.05
CA ILE A 27 -30.53 -20.94 -7.92
C ILE A 27 -29.17 -20.53 -7.35
N LEU A 28 -28.68 -21.22 -6.31
CA LEU A 28 -27.34 -20.94 -5.74
C LEU A 28 -26.22 -21.19 -6.77
N ALA A 29 -26.32 -22.24 -7.58
CA ALA A 29 -25.37 -22.51 -8.65
C ALA A 29 -25.38 -21.41 -9.72
N ILE A 30 -26.57 -20.93 -10.11
CA ILE A 30 -26.71 -19.80 -11.05
C ILE A 30 -26.12 -18.52 -10.43
N ILE A 31 -26.43 -18.23 -9.17
CA ILE A 31 -25.87 -17.07 -8.46
C ILE A 31 -24.33 -17.16 -8.42
N MET A 32 -23.78 -18.34 -8.11
CA MET A 32 -22.34 -18.56 -8.09
C MET A 32 -21.71 -18.38 -9.48
N VAL A 33 -22.32 -18.90 -10.53
CA VAL A 33 -21.89 -18.67 -11.93
C VAL A 33 -21.98 -17.19 -12.30
N CYS A 34 -23.05 -16.49 -11.92
CA CYS A 34 -23.20 -15.06 -12.13
C CYS A 34 -22.11 -14.27 -11.37
N ILE A 35 -21.84 -14.62 -10.11
CA ILE A 35 -20.77 -13.96 -9.32
C ILE A 35 -19.40 -14.18 -9.97
N ILE A 36 -19.11 -15.40 -10.44
CA ILE A 36 -17.88 -15.71 -11.15
C ILE A 36 -17.82 -14.94 -12.49
N TRP A 37 -18.93 -14.85 -13.21
CA TRP A 37 -19.02 -14.14 -14.48
C TRP A 37 -18.89 -12.62 -14.29
N PHE A 38 -19.55 -12.03 -13.28
CA PHE A 38 -19.39 -10.62 -12.91
C PHE A 38 -17.96 -10.33 -12.42
N LYS A 39 -17.37 -11.15 -11.54
CA LYS A 39 -15.97 -11.01 -11.18
C LYS A 39 -15.02 -11.10 -12.38
N LYS A 40 -15.35 -11.88 -13.40
CA LYS A 40 -14.57 -11.97 -14.63
C LYS A 40 -14.76 -10.77 -15.58
N GLN A 41 -15.88 -10.04 -15.46
CA GLN A 41 -16.12 -8.79 -16.21
C GLN A 41 -15.57 -7.55 -15.48
N ASP A 42 -15.51 -7.54 -14.14
CA ASP A 42 -14.83 -6.50 -13.37
C ASP A 42 -13.29 -6.56 -13.50
N LEU A 43 -12.75 -7.65 -14.03
CA LEU A 43 -11.39 -7.70 -14.55
C LEU A 43 -11.38 -6.91 -15.87
N SER A 44 -11.19 -5.57 -15.70
CA SER A 44 -10.97 -4.63 -16.79
C SER A 44 -10.09 -5.27 -17.88
N PRO A 45 -10.48 -5.24 -19.17
CA PRO A 45 -9.67 -5.74 -20.28
C PRO A 45 -8.42 -4.87 -20.55
N TYR A 46 -8.09 -3.96 -19.64
CA TYR A 46 -6.92 -3.09 -19.65
C TYR A 46 -5.88 -3.50 -18.60
N TYR A 47 -5.62 -4.78 -18.47
CA TYR A 47 -4.31 -5.19 -18.02
C TYR A 47 -3.43 -5.23 -19.28
N GLU A 48 -2.66 -4.18 -19.52
CA GLU A 48 -1.49 -4.32 -20.37
C GLU A 48 -0.60 -5.31 -19.64
N GLY A 49 -0.72 -6.55 -20.03
CA GLY A 49 0.08 -7.63 -19.49
C GLY A 49 1.54 -7.19 -19.51
N PHE A 50 2.29 -7.64 -18.56
CA PHE A 50 3.72 -7.46 -18.37
C PHE A 50 4.48 -7.49 -19.73
N THR A 51 4.43 -6.37 -20.47
CA THR A 51 5.07 -6.25 -21.76
C THR A 51 6.51 -5.81 -21.57
N GLN A 52 7.44 -6.74 -21.74
CA GLN A 52 8.86 -6.42 -21.80
C GLN A 52 9.47 -7.05 -23.06
N GLU A 53 10.39 -6.31 -23.69
CA GLU A 53 11.06 -6.74 -24.91
C GLU A 53 12.14 -7.81 -24.67
N THR A 54 12.67 -7.87 -23.44
CA THR A 54 13.73 -8.80 -23.06
C THR A 54 13.22 -9.83 -22.05
N PRO A 55 13.73 -11.09 -22.09
CA PRO A 55 13.31 -12.14 -21.16
C PRO A 55 13.56 -11.82 -19.69
N TYR A 56 14.47 -10.90 -19.38
CA TYR A 56 14.81 -10.47 -18.03
C TYR A 56 15.11 -8.98 -17.98
N ILE A 57 14.52 -8.30 -16.99
CA ILE A 57 14.85 -6.92 -16.62
C ILE A 57 15.08 -6.81 -15.11
N PHE A 58 16.00 -5.91 -14.73
CA PHE A 58 16.26 -5.57 -13.34
C PHE A 58 16.13 -4.07 -13.13
N LYS A 59 15.41 -3.66 -12.05
CA LYS A 59 15.15 -2.26 -11.74
C LYS A 59 15.51 -1.93 -10.31
N GLN A 60 16.00 -0.70 -10.10
CA GLN A 60 16.34 -0.14 -8.78
C GLN A 60 15.98 1.34 -8.71
N GLY A 61 15.85 1.85 -7.49
CA GLY A 61 15.56 3.26 -7.26
C GLY A 61 14.25 3.69 -7.94
N ASN A 62 14.25 4.86 -8.58
CA ASN A 62 13.05 5.41 -9.20
C ASN A 62 12.54 4.61 -10.41
N GLU A 63 13.38 3.81 -11.05
CA GLU A 63 12.97 2.98 -12.20
C GLU A 63 11.95 1.89 -11.81
N ILE A 64 11.86 1.56 -10.52
CA ILE A 64 10.89 0.61 -9.99
C ILE A 64 9.46 1.12 -10.23
N TYR A 65 9.23 2.39 -9.97
CA TYR A 65 7.90 3.01 -9.97
C TYR A 65 7.50 3.49 -11.37
N ASP A 66 7.44 2.57 -12.32
CA ASP A 66 6.94 2.78 -13.68
C ASP A 66 5.44 2.49 -13.78
N ASP A 67 4.89 2.61 -14.99
CA ASP A 67 3.45 2.44 -15.25
C ASP A 67 2.97 1.04 -14.81
N PHE A 68 3.73 -0.03 -15.10
CA PHE A 68 3.38 -1.40 -14.68
C PHE A 68 3.28 -1.52 -13.15
N TYR A 69 4.32 -1.07 -12.41
CA TYR A 69 4.30 -1.20 -10.94
C TYR A 69 3.25 -0.32 -10.29
N THR A 70 3.00 0.87 -10.87
CA THR A 70 1.96 1.79 -10.41
C THR A 70 0.57 1.17 -10.50
N GLU A 71 0.25 0.47 -11.58
CA GLU A 71 -1.06 -0.19 -11.79
C GLU A 71 -1.33 -1.30 -10.76
N ILE A 72 -0.31 -2.04 -10.34
CA ILE A 72 -0.46 -3.15 -9.37
C ILE A 72 -0.20 -2.75 -7.92
N TYR A 73 0.33 -1.54 -7.67
CA TYR A 73 0.76 -1.10 -6.35
C TYR A 73 -0.34 -1.23 -5.29
N ASN A 74 -1.54 -0.80 -5.61
CA ASN A 74 -2.67 -0.85 -4.67
C ASN A 74 -3.13 -2.29 -4.39
N GLN A 75 -2.94 -3.23 -5.32
CA GLN A 75 -3.24 -4.64 -5.11
C GLN A 75 -2.21 -5.32 -4.19
N LEU A 76 -0.94 -4.88 -4.28
CA LEU A 76 0.13 -5.37 -3.41
C LEU A 76 0.02 -4.78 -2.00
N MET A 77 -0.11 -3.47 -1.88
CA MET A 77 0.01 -2.74 -0.62
C MET A 77 -1.30 -2.54 0.13
N LEU A 78 -2.47 -2.78 -0.52
CA LEU A 78 -3.82 -2.63 0.05
C LEU A 78 -3.97 -1.37 0.93
N PRO A 79 -3.71 -0.16 0.40
CA PRO A 79 -3.59 1.04 1.21
C PRO A 79 -4.91 1.55 1.82
N ASP A 80 -6.07 1.11 1.32
CA ASP A 80 -7.39 1.66 1.67
C ASP A 80 -7.70 1.57 3.17
N LYS A 81 -7.59 0.37 3.77
CA LYS A 81 -7.85 0.15 5.20
C LYS A 81 -6.89 0.95 6.07
N ARG A 82 -5.60 0.98 5.70
CA ARG A 82 -4.56 1.71 6.42
C ARG A 82 -4.79 3.21 6.33
N SER A 83 -4.98 3.78 5.15
CA SER A 83 -5.19 5.21 4.96
C SER A 83 -6.44 5.72 5.69
N THR A 84 -7.52 4.93 5.73
CA THR A 84 -8.72 5.27 6.49
C THR A 84 -8.41 5.38 7.99
N PHE A 85 -7.73 4.38 8.56
CA PHE A 85 -7.32 4.40 9.97
C PHE A 85 -6.37 5.56 10.27
N GLU A 86 -5.34 5.78 9.43
CA GLU A 86 -4.37 6.86 9.59
C GLU A 86 -5.07 8.22 9.61
N ILE A 87 -5.98 8.48 8.67
CA ILE A 87 -6.74 9.74 8.60
C ILE A 87 -7.58 9.95 9.86
N ASP A 88 -8.33 8.94 10.29
CA ASP A 88 -9.17 9.05 11.48
C ASP A 88 -8.34 9.39 12.71
N LYS A 89 -7.16 8.78 12.86
CA LYS A 89 -6.24 9.05 13.97
C LYS A 89 -5.57 10.43 13.86
N ILE A 90 -5.19 10.85 12.66
CA ILE A 90 -4.65 12.21 12.43
C ILE A 90 -5.69 13.26 12.81
N ILE A 91 -6.94 13.11 12.36
CA ILE A 91 -8.02 14.06 12.68
C ILE A 91 -8.32 14.07 14.20
N GLU A 92 -8.37 12.90 14.83
CA GLU A 92 -8.59 12.77 16.27
C GLU A 92 -7.53 13.50 17.10
N MET A 93 -6.25 13.32 16.75
CA MET A 93 -5.13 13.80 17.54
C MET A 93 -4.76 15.26 17.24
N THR A 94 -4.84 15.69 15.97
CA THR A 94 -4.38 17.03 15.57
C THR A 94 -5.51 18.05 15.36
N LYS A 95 -6.76 17.60 15.29
CA LYS A 95 -7.98 18.41 15.14
C LYS A 95 -7.85 19.45 14.03
N PRO A 96 -7.56 19.03 12.78
CA PRO A 96 -7.39 19.95 11.66
C PRO A 96 -8.70 20.72 11.40
N ASN A 97 -8.58 21.92 10.90
CA ASN A 97 -9.70 22.78 10.54
C ASN A 97 -9.67 23.12 9.03
N LYS A 98 -10.62 23.92 8.57
CA LYS A 98 -10.75 24.31 7.14
C LYS A 98 -9.54 25.02 6.55
N ASN A 99 -8.67 25.62 7.39
CA ASN A 99 -7.45 26.28 6.97
C ASN A 99 -6.22 25.36 7.07
N SER A 100 -6.42 24.11 7.45
CA SER A 100 -5.35 23.11 7.49
C SER A 100 -4.93 22.74 6.08
N CYS A 101 -3.62 22.73 5.86
CA CYS A 101 -2.98 22.42 4.60
C CYS A 101 -2.05 21.24 4.81
N PHE A 102 -2.25 20.17 4.04
CA PHE A 102 -1.51 18.92 4.13
C PHE A 102 -0.49 18.81 3.01
N LEU A 103 0.68 18.24 3.30
CA LEU A 103 1.65 17.76 2.33
C LEU A 103 1.86 16.25 2.55
N ASP A 104 1.67 15.45 1.53
CA ASP A 104 1.94 14.02 1.51
C ASP A 104 3.25 13.77 0.73
N ILE A 105 4.30 13.31 1.43
CA ILE A 105 5.64 13.09 0.87
C ILE A 105 5.80 11.62 0.49
N ALA A 106 6.36 11.38 -0.70
CA ALA A 106 6.45 10.06 -1.33
C ALA A 106 5.08 9.40 -1.35
N SER A 107 4.12 10.13 -1.91
CA SER A 107 2.68 9.85 -1.81
C SER A 107 2.24 8.60 -2.58
N GLY A 108 3.08 8.09 -3.50
CA GLY A 108 2.75 6.94 -4.34
C GLY A 108 1.44 7.15 -5.10
N THR A 109 0.49 6.23 -4.94
CA THR A 109 -0.86 6.34 -5.52
C THR A 109 -1.77 7.35 -4.82
N SER A 110 -1.27 8.05 -3.79
CA SER A 110 -1.95 9.14 -3.05
C SER A 110 -3.32 8.77 -2.46
N GLU A 111 -3.50 7.54 -2.02
CA GLU A 111 -4.76 7.07 -1.43
C GLU A 111 -5.17 7.90 -0.20
N ILE A 112 -4.21 8.24 0.67
CA ILE A 112 -4.45 9.08 1.84
C ILE A 112 -4.79 10.53 1.44
N SER A 113 -4.07 11.07 0.45
CA SER A 113 -4.30 12.41 -0.08
C SER A 113 -5.66 12.56 -0.73
N GLY A 114 -6.10 11.58 -1.53
CA GLY A 114 -7.42 11.53 -2.14
C GLY A 114 -8.53 11.62 -1.09
N LYS A 115 -8.49 10.76 -0.08
CA LYS A 115 -9.48 10.74 1.02
C LYS A 115 -9.48 12.01 1.86
N LEU A 116 -8.32 12.63 2.12
CA LEU A 116 -8.26 13.93 2.82
C LEU A 116 -8.89 15.05 1.98
N THR A 117 -8.68 15.03 0.66
CA THR A 117 -9.30 15.98 -0.26
C THR A 117 -10.82 15.81 -0.31
N GLU A 118 -11.33 14.58 -0.31
CA GLU A 118 -12.77 14.27 -0.22
C GLU A 118 -13.40 14.79 1.08
N LYS A 119 -12.63 14.83 2.18
CA LYS A 119 -13.05 15.44 3.46
C LYS A 119 -13.00 16.97 3.45
N GLY A 120 -12.56 17.58 2.36
CA GLY A 120 -12.54 19.04 2.15
C GLY A 120 -11.28 19.75 2.64
N TYR A 121 -10.20 19.03 2.90
CA TYR A 121 -8.91 19.64 3.23
C TYR A 121 -8.14 20.03 1.98
N GLN A 122 -7.28 21.04 2.11
CA GLN A 122 -6.30 21.36 1.08
C GLN A 122 -5.13 20.40 1.17
N VAL A 123 -4.85 19.68 0.08
CA VAL A 123 -3.83 18.61 0.06
C VAL A 123 -2.90 18.80 -1.13
N TYR A 124 -1.62 18.83 -0.81
CA TYR A 124 -0.53 18.72 -1.76
C TYR A 124 0.13 17.36 -1.63
N ALA A 125 0.57 16.81 -2.74
CA ALA A 125 1.30 15.55 -2.79
C ALA A 125 2.62 15.75 -3.54
N LEU A 126 3.64 15.03 -3.11
CA LEU A 126 4.98 15.06 -3.71
C LEU A 126 5.44 13.60 -3.92
N ASP A 127 5.72 13.25 -5.15
CA ASP A 127 6.33 11.97 -5.49
C ASP A 127 7.43 12.17 -6.55
N ASN A 128 8.47 11.36 -6.52
CA ASN A 128 9.57 11.46 -7.48
C ASN A 128 9.36 10.59 -8.73
N SER A 129 8.30 9.79 -8.78
CA SER A 129 7.93 8.98 -9.93
C SER A 129 6.91 9.71 -10.80
N GLN A 130 7.26 9.90 -12.08
CA GLN A 130 6.34 10.47 -13.06
C GLN A 130 5.13 9.57 -13.33
N ALA A 131 5.27 8.25 -13.23
CA ALA A 131 4.17 7.30 -13.40
C ALA A 131 3.16 7.42 -12.23
N MET A 132 3.67 7.52 -10.98
CA MET A 132 2.82 7.77 -9.81
C MET A 132 2.08 9.11 -9.95
N VAL A 133 2.77 10.17 -10.38
CA VAL A 133 2.13 11.49 -10.60
C VAL A 133 1.00 11.39 -11.63
N LYS A 134 1.23 10.78 -12.79
CA LYS A 134 0.19 10.57 -13.81
C LYS A 134 -1.00 9.75 -13.29
N TYR A 135 -0.71 8.72 -12.49
CA TYR A 135 -1.76 7.91 -11.88
C TYR A 135 -2.66 8.77 -10.97
N VAL A 136 -2.05 9.60 -10.12
CA VAL A 136 -2.78 10.47 -9.19
C VAL A 136 -3.58 11.54 -9.93
N GLU A 137 -3.01 12.19 -10.95
CA GLU A 137 -3.73 13.16 -11.81
C GLU A 137 -4.99 12.55 -12.43
N LYS A 138 -4.92 11.27 -12.81
CA LYS A 138 -6.05 10.53 -13.41
C LYS A 138 -7.09 10.10 -12.36
N ASN A 139 -6.67 9.55 -11.22
CA ASN A 139 -7.55 8.89 -10.26
C ASN A 139 -7.96 9.79 -9.09
N HIS A 140 -7.16 10.80 -8.75
CA HIS A 140 -7.41 11.79 -7.70
C HIS A 140 -7.24 13.23 -8.20
N PRO A 141 -8.04 13.68 -9.18
CA PRO A 141 -7.83 14.95 -9.89
C PRO A 141 -7.90 16.20 -9.00
N ASN A 142 -8.43 16.09 -7.79
CA ASN A 142 -8.50 17.17 -6.82
C ASN A 142 -7.24 17.27 -5.92
N VAL A 143 -6.32 16.32 -5.98
CA VAL A 143 -5.04 16.35 -5.27
C VAL A 143 -4.05 17.17 -6.07
N GLN A 144 -3.41 18.16 -5.43
CA GLN A 144 -2.37 18.96 -6.08
C GLN A 144 -1.02 18.22 -6.00
N ILE A 145 -0.78 17.33 -6.95
CA ILE A 145 0.46 16.55 -6.98
C ILE A 145 1.54 17.25 -7.81
N LYS A 146 2.80 17.10 -7.33
CA LYS A 146 4.01 17.58 -8.02
C LYS A 146 5.02 16.44 -8.13
N CYS A 147 5.62 16.28 -9.31
CA CYS A 147 6.80 15.45 -9.46
C CYS A 147 8.02 16.17 -8.86
N GLY A 148 8.68 15.55 -7.87
CA GLY A 148 9.83 16.18 -7.22
C GLY A 148 10.44 15.35 -6.11
N ASP A 149 11.65 15.75 -5.69
CA ASP A 149 12.42 15.09 -4.63
C ASP A 149 12.28 15.86 -3.31
N ALA A 150 11.82 15.19 -2.27
CA ALA A 150 11.66 15.75 -0.93
C ALA A 150 13.01 16.09 -0.23
N LYS A 151 14.14 15.64 -0.78
CA LYS A 151 15.49 16.07 -0.35
C LYS A 151 15.76 17.53 -0.70
N GLN A 152 15.03 18.10 -1.65
CA GLN A 152 15.21 19.49 -2.08
C GLN A 152 14.37 20.45 -1.24
N ALA A 153 14.97 21.14 -0.27
CA ALA A 153 14.29 22.11 0.61
C ALA A 153 13.56 23.23 -0.16
N ILE A 154 14.05 23.58 -1.35
CA ILE A 154 13.46 24.61 -2.23
C ILE A 154 12.10 24.21 -2.82
N SER A 155 11.68 22.96 -2.64
CA SER A 155 10.40 22.46 -3.21
C SER A 155 9.19 23.26 -2.73
N TYR A 156 9.23 23.80 -1.50
CA TYR A 156 8.16 24.59 -0.90
C TYR A 156 8.71 25.73 -0.04
N GLU A 157 7.86 26.75 0.19
CA GLU A 157 8.20 27.89 1.06
C GLU A 157 8.13 27.51 2.54
N LYS A 158 8.82 28.30 3.37
CA LYS A 158 8.82 28.14 4.83
C LYS A 158 7.41 28.27 5.40
N GLY A 159 6.99 27.32 6.23
CA GLY A 159 5.72 27.38 6.94
C GLY A 159 4.49 27.30 6.04
N SER A 160 4.58 26.60 4.92
CA SER A 160 3.45 26.40 3.99
C SER A 160 2.39 25.45 4.54
N PHE A 161 2.79 24.44 5.32
CA PHE A 161 1.92 23.35 5.71
C PHE A 161 1.62 23.34 7.21
N SER A 162 0.41 22.91 7.56
CA SER A 162 0.02 22.60 8.94
C SER A 162 0.29 21.13 9.28
N HIS A 163 0.27 20.25 8.28
CA HIS A 163 0.50 18.82 8.43
C HIS A 163 1.39 18.30 7.30
N ILE A 164 2.38 17.49 7.63
CA ILE A 164 3.18 16.75 6.66
C ILE A 164 3.02 15.26 6.98
N LEU A 165 2.75 14.47 5.95
CA LEU A 165 2.56 13.03 6.03
C LEU A 165 3.71 12.32 5.31
N THR A 166 4.24 11.25 5.90
CA THR A 166 5.15 10.30 5.25
C THR A 166 4.80 8.91 5.77
N THR A 167 3.79 8.31 5.17
CA THR A 167 3.20 7.04 5.60
C THR A 167 3.67 5.86 4.76
N GLY A 168 3.25 4.65 5.09
CA GLY A 168 3.51 3.46 4.27
C GLY A 168 4.98 3.09 4.10
N PHE A 169 5.80 3.20 5.13
CA PHE A 169 7.26 2.95 5.14
C PHE A 169 8.10 3.97 4.37
N SER A 170 7.51 5.02 3.79
CA SER A 170 8.21 5.97 2.93
C SER A 170 9.35 6.70 3.66
N ILE A 171 9.28 6.87 4.99
CA ILE A 171 10.39 7.44 5.80
C ILE A 171 11.69 6.64 5.63
N TYR A 172 11.60 5.33 5.41
CA TYR A 172 12.77 4.46 5.27
C TYR A 172 13.42 4.53 3.88
N LEU A 173 12.82 5.24 2.91
CA LEU A 173 13.45 5.54 1.62
C LEU A 173 14.49 6.67 1.73
N PHE A 174 14.47 7.43 2.83
CA PHE A 174 15.42 8.51 3.05
C PHE A 174 16.64 7.99 3.85
N GLU A 175 17.80 7.95 3.22
CA GLU A 175 19.06 7.59 3.87
C GLU A 175 19.44 8.63 4.94
N ASN A 176 19.38 9.92 4.59
CA ASN A 176 19.68 11.03 5.48
C ASN A 176 18.42 11.55 6.18
N LYS A 177 18.11 11.02 7.35
CA LYS A 177 16.95 11.44 8.16
C LYS A 177 17.07 12.88 8.67
N ASP A 178 18.30 13.37 8.92
CA ASP A 178 18.51 14.74 9.39
C ASP A 178 18.13 15.77 8.32
N GLU A 179 18.45 15.49 7.06
CA GLU A 179 18.02 16.33 5.93
C GLU A 179 16.51 16.30 5.77
N TYR A 180 15.91 15.11 5.83
CA TYR A 180 14.47 14.93 5.77
C TYR A 180 13.76 15.72 6.88
N PHE A 181 14.18 15.61 8.14
CA PHE A 181 13.56 16.32 9.26
C PHE A 181 13.77 17.83 9.16
N ARG A 182 14.94 18.32 8.73
CA ARG A 182 15.16 19.77 8.49
C ARG A 182 14.20 20.32 7.44
N ASN A 183 14.00 19.60 6.34
CA ASN A 183 13.09 20.03 5.27
C ASN A 183 11.64 20.05 5.77
N CYS A 184 11.18 19.01 6.45
CA CYS A 184 9.84 18.98 7.06
C CYS A 184 9.66 20.10 8.09
N PHE A 185 10.66 20.35 8.93
CA PHE A 185 10.62 21.43 9.91
C PHE A 185 10.52 22.81 9.23
N PHE A 186 11.25 23.01 8.14
CA PHE A 186 11.21 24.24 7.37
C PHE A 186 9.83 24.48 6.73
N TRP A 187 9.22 23.45 6.15
CA TRP A 187 7.94 23.55 5.46
C TRP A 187 6.73 23.63 6.40
N LEU A 188 6.81 23.06 7.61
CA LEU A 188 5.73 23.13 8.59
C LEU A 188 5.59 24.55 9.17
N LYS A 189 4.38 24.93 9.53
CA LYS A 189 4.08 26.07 10.41
C LYS A 189 4.51 25.75 11.84
N PRO A 190 4.89 26.74 12.68
CA PRO A 190 5.03 26.52 14.12
C PRO A 190 3.75 25.90 14.70
N GLY A 191 3.88 24.86 15.52
CA GLY A 191 2.76 24.07 16.04
C GLY A 191 2.09 23.17 14.98
N GLY A 192 2.69 23.02 13.79
CA GLY A 192 2.26 22.04 12.79
C GLY A 192 2.76 20.64 13.09
N TYR A 193 2.18 19.65 12.44
CA TYR A 193 2.41 18.23 12.74
C TYR A 193 3.12 17.52 11.61
N LEU A 194 4.11 16.70 11.97
CA LEU A 194 4.74 15.71 11.10
C LEU A 194 4.22 14.33 11.51
N ILE A 195 3.64 13.62 10.56
CA ILE A 195 3.08 12.28 10.75
C ILE A 195 3.94 11.28 9.97
N ILE A 196 4.50 10.30 10.67
CA ILE A 196 5.36 9.27 10.07
C ILE A 196 4.93 7.87 10.49
N HIS A 197 5.09 6.90 9.61
CA HIS A 197 4.86 5.49 9.90
C HIS A 197 6.20 4.84 10.28
N LEU A 198 6.32 4.38 11.52
CA LEU A 198 7.48 3.66 12.03
C LEU A 198 7.14 2.23 12.42
N VAL A 199 8.15 1.37 12.41
CA VAL A 199 8.02 -0.04 12.81
C VAL A 199 9.14 -0.46 13.76
N ASP A 200 8.87 -1.44 14.62
CA ASP A 200 9.93 -2.21 15.28
C ASP A 200 10.56 -3.12 14.22
N ARG A 201 11.75 -2.73 13.74
CA ARG A 201 12.46 -3.38 12.62
C ARG A 201 12.60 -4.89 12.80
N ASP A 202 12.83 -5.33 14.02
CA ASP A 202 13.15 -6.73 14.30
C ASP A 202 11.89 -7.59 14.48
N LYS A 203 10.72 -6.97 14.66
CA LYS A 203 9.49 -7.67 15.02
C LYS A 203 8.33 -7.47 14.04
N PHE A 204 8.29 -6.36 13.27
CA PHE A 204 7.16 -6.12 12.37
C PHE A 204 6.97 -7.28 11.35
N ASP A 205 5.75 -7.45 10.90
CA ASP A 205 5.39 -8.44 9.89
C ASP A 205 5.73 -7.91 8.47
N PRO A 206 6.76 -8.48 7.80
CA PRO A 206 7.18 -8.03 6.48
C PRO A 206 6.38 -8.66 5.32
N ILE A 207 5.37 -9.49 5.60
CA ILE A 207 4.51 -10.03 4.55
C ILE A 207 3.80 -8.89 3.84
N ILE A 208 3.94 -8.83 2.51
CA ILE A 208 3.25 -7.83 1.69
C ILE A 208 1.73 -7.98 1.88
N PRO A 209 1.00 -6.88 2.14
CA PRO A 209 -0.42 -6.96 2.52
C PRO A 209 -1.31 -7.75 1.58
N GLY A 210 -1.11 -7.63 0.25
CA GLY A 210 -1.86 -8.39 -0.75
C GLY A 210 -1.65 -9.91 -0.71
N GLY A 211 -0.56 -10.36 -0.08
CA GLY A 211 -0.25 -11.78 0.11
C GLY A 211 -0.70 -12.35 1.46
N LYS A 212 -1.29 -11.54 2.34
CA LYS A 212 -1.80 -12.02 3.62
C LYS A 212 -3.04 -12.90 3.43
N PRO A 213 -3.09 -14.10 4.03
CA PRO A 213 -4.27 -14.96 3.95
C PRO A 213 -5.49 -14.28 4.58
N PRO A 214 -6.65 -14.23 3.92
CA PRO A 214 -7.82 -13.49 4.41
C PRO A 214 -8.43 -14.04 5.71
N LEU A 215 -8.14 -15.30 6.05
CA LEU A 215 -8.67 -15.97 7.24
C LEU A 215 -7.66 -16.16 8.38
N LEU A 216 -6.39 -15.91 8.13
CA LEU A 216 -5.33 -16.12 9.12
C LEU A 216 -4.80 -14.76 9.60
N LYS A 217 -5.18 -14.38 10.81
CA LYS A 217 -4.60 -13.20 11.46
C LYS A 217 -3.13 -13.47 11.76
N ASN A 218 -2.27 -12.65 11.21
CA ASN A 218 -0.82 -12.61 11.45
C ASN A 218 -0.14 -14.00 11.41
N PRO A 219 0.26 -14.49 10.22
CA PRO A 219 0.93 -15.80 10.07
C PRO A 219 2.22 -15.92 10.88
N GLN A 220 2.87 -14.80 11.24
CA GLN A 220 4.09 -14.77 12.07
C GLN A 220 3.88 -15.45 13.43
N LYS A 221 2.68 -15.34 14.03
CA LYS A 221 2.35 -15.95 15.33
C LYS A 221 2.42 -17.48 15.33
N TYR A 222 2.38 -18.10 14.16
CA TYR A 222 2.37 -19.58 14.00
C TYR A 222 3.68 -20.12 13.44
N SER A 223 4.66 -19.26 13.16
CA SER A 223 5.94 -19.65 12.60
C SER A 223 7.03 -19.65 13.67
N SER A 224 7.92 -20.65 13.62
CA SER A 224 9.12 -20.72 14.47
C SER A 224 10.23 -19.76 14.06
N SER A 225 10.16 -19.23 12.83
CA SER A 225 11.07 -18.21 12.29
C SER A 225 10.28 -17.12 11.61
N ARG A 226 10.85 -15.91 11.53
CA ARG A 226 10.20 -14.80 10.85
C ARG A 226 9.99 -15.09 9.38
N ILE A 227 8.74 -15.00 8.93
CA ILE A 227 8.37 -15.16 7.51
C ILE A 227 8.70 -13.86 6.81
N THR A 228 9.58 -13.90 5.82
CA THR A 228 10.03 -12.75 5.03
C THR A 228 9.61 -12.82 3.57
N ASP A 229 9.07 -13.96 3.16
CA ASP A 229 8.65 -14.24 1.80
C ASP A 229 7.15 -14.04 1.63
N THR A 230 6.77 -13.48 0.50
CA THR A 230 5.38 -13.33 0.06
C THR A 230 5.25 -13.89 -1.35
N VAL A 231 4.21 -14.68 -1.60
CA VAL A 231 3.86 -15.16 -2.94
C VAL A 231 2.41 -14.80 -3.21
N ILE A 232 2.16 -14.20 -4.38
CA ILE A 232 0.82 -13.87 -4.86
C ILE A 232 0.70 -14.36 -6.29
N ASP A 233 -0.34 -15.13 -6.57
CA ASP A 233 -0.66 -15.57 -7.91
C ASP A 233 -1.72 -14.61 -8.49
N PHE A 234 -1.28 -13.72 -9.38
CA PHE A 234 -2.15 -12.90 -10.22
C PHE A 234 -2.60 -13.71 -11.44
N ILE A 235 -3.55 -13.18 -12.21
CA ILE A 235 -4.07 -13.91 -13.38
C ILE A 235 -2.99 -14.09 -14.45
N ASP A 236 -2.24 -13.03 -14.74
CA ASP A 236 -1.30 -12.98 -15.86
C ASP A 236 0.15 -13.19 -15.44
N PHE A 237 0.46 -13.07 -14.14
CA PHE A 237 1.82 -13.22 -13.63
C PHE A 237 1.84 -13.70 -12.17
N LYS A 238 2.97 -14.25 -11.79
CA LYS A 238 3.28 -14.62 -10.41
C LYS A 238 4.19 -13.59 -9.77
N TYR A 239 3.82 -13.11 -8.57
CA TYR A 239 4.62 -12.22 -7.74
C TYR A 239 5.32 -12.99 -6.62
N LYS A 240 6.58 -12.64 -6.38
CA LYS A 240 7.33 -13.03 -5.18
C LYS A 240 8.00 -11.82 -4.58
N GLY A 241 7.74 -11.52 -3.33
CA GLY A 241 8.44 -10.54 -2.52
C GLY A 241 9.28 -11.21 -1.45
N ASN A 242 10.48 -10.72 -1.18
CA ASN A 242 11.35 -11.18 -0.10
C ASN A 242 11.99 -10.00 0.60
N TYR A 243 11.73 -9.84 1.89
CA TYR A 243 12.45 -8.90 2.73
C TYR A 243 13.75 -9.54 3.23
N ASN A 244 14.87 -8.92 2.92
CA ASN A 244 16.20 -9.33 3.39
C ASN A 244 16.68 -8.37 4.48
N PHE A 245 16.76 -8.88 5.70
CA PHE A 245 17.30 -8.18 6.87
C PHE A 245 18.78 -8.54 6.99
N SER A 246 19.65 -7.81 6.26
CA SER A 246 21.10 -8.06 6.28
C SER A 246 21.67 -7.94 7.69
N LYS A 247 22.56 -8.89 8.03
CA LYS A 247 23.33 -8.84 9.29
C LYS A 247 24.59 -7.97 9.18
N SER A 248 25.01 -7.63 7.95
CA SER A 248 26.24 -6.88 7.71
C SER A 248 26.08 -5.37 7.89
N ASP A 249 24.89 -4.85 7.57
CA ASP A 249 24.48 -3.48 7.86
C ASP A 249 23.18 -3.50 8.67
N GLN A 250 23.28 -3.09 9.95
CA GLN A 250 22.14 -3.16 10.88
C GLN A 250 20.97 -2.25 10.48
N ASN A 251 21.20 -1.26 9.63
CA ASN A 251 20.20 -0.27 9.25
C ASN A 251 19.62 -0.50 7.85
N GLU A 252 20.29 -1.28 6.99
CA GLU A 252 19.82 -1.54 5.63
C GLU A 252 18.92 -2.79 5.59
N VAL A 253 17.76 -2.66 4.96
CA VAL A 253 16.85 -3.75 4.63
C VAL A 253 16.53 -3.63 3.15
N SER A 254 16.53 -4.74 2.41
CA SER A 254 16.10 -4.74 1.03
C SER A 254 14.83 -5.55 0.83
N LEU A 255 13.93 -5.04 -0.01
CA LEU A 255 12.80 -5.78 -0.55
C LEU A 255 13.13 -6.16 -2.00
N LYS A 256 13.32 -7.45 -2.23
CA LYS A 256 13.44 -8.01 -3.58
C LYS A 256 12.08 -8.49 -4.05
N GLU A 257 11.66 -8.01 -5.20
CA GLU A 257 10.40 -8.37 -5.83
C GLU A 257 10.69 -9.00 -7.20
N THR A 258 9.97 -10.07 -7.50
CA THR A 258 10.10 -10.79 -8.77
C THR A 258 8.72 -11.03 -9.34
N PHE A 259 8.52 -10.58 -10.57
CA PHE A 259 7.32 -10.82 -11.36
C PHE A 259 7.67 -11.77 -12.49
N THR A 260 6.93 -12.85 -12.63
CA THR A 260 7.11 -13.85 -13.69
C THR A 260 5.82 -13.95 -14.50
N ASP A 261 5.88 -13.55 -15.75
CA ASP A 261 4.75 -13.65 -16.69
C ASP A 261 4.38 -15.12 -16.93
N GLU A 262 3.08 -15.45 -16.84
CA GLU A 262 2.62 -16.83 -16.96
C GLU A 262 2.68 -17.36 -18.40
N LEU A 263 2.56 -16.51 -19.41
CA LEU A 263 2.58 -16.89 -20.81
C LEU A 263 4.00 -16.90 -21.39
N THR A 264 4.67 -15.77 -21.29
CA THR A 264 5.99 -15.57 -21.91
C THR A 264 7.13 -16.10 -21.08
N LYS A 265 6.91 -16.33 -19.77
CA LYS A 265 7.92 -16.65 -18.75
C LYS A 265 9.00 -15.57 -18.59
N ASN A 266 8.76 -14.39 -19.11
CA ASN A 266 9.62 -13.25 -18.89
C ASN A 266 9.65 -12.89 -17.39
N VAL A 267 10.79 -12.40 -16.94
CA VAL A 267 11.02 -12.07 -15.52
C VAL A 267 11.39 -10.61 -15.39
N ARG A 268 10.62 -9.89 -14.56
CA ARG A 268 11.00 -8.59 -14.02
C ARG A 268 11.43 -8.78 -12.57
N GLN A 269 12.62 -8.31 -12.25
CA GLN A 269 13.14 -8.27 -10.89
C GLN A 269 13.43 -6.84 -10.49
N GLN A 270 13.15 -6.51 -9.22
CA GLN A 270 13.44 -5.18 -8.68
C GLN A 270 13.87 -5.27 -7.22
N GLU A 271 14.61 -4.27 -6.77
CA GLU A 271 15.11 -4.22 -5.39
C GLU A 271 14.96 -2.81 -4.83
N THR A 272 14.16 -2.68 -3.77
CA THR A 272 14.01 -1.45 -2.99
C THR A 272 14.88 -1.53 -1.74
N LYS A 273 15.70 -0.52 -1.50
CA LYS A 273 16.47 -0.35 -0.28
C LYS A 273 15.71 0.50 0.72
N PHE A 274 15.65 0.03 1.96
CA PHE A 274 15.12 0.76 3.10
C PHE A 274 16.22 0.98 4.12
N TYR A 275 16.36 2.20 4.60
CA TYR A 275 17.26 2.58 5.71
C TYR A 275 16.42 2.55 6.99
N MET A 276 16.33 1.35 7.58
CA MET A 276 15.48 1.02 8.73
C MET A 276 16.30 1.07 10.03
N GLU A 277 16.64 2.25 10.48
CA GLU A 277 17.22 2.45 11.80
C GLU A 277 16.19 2.14 12.90
N ASP A 278 16.69 1.91 14.11
CA ASP A 278 15.84 1.75 15.29
C ASP A 278 14.90 2.95 15.48
N MET A 279 13.67 2.67 15.90
CA MET A 279 12.61 3.69 16.05
C MET A 279 13.03 4.80 17.02
N ASN A 280 13.68 4.47 18.14
CA ASN A 280 14.14 5.47 19.11
C ASN A 280 15.25 6.35 18.54
N PHE A 281 16.12 5.79 17.69
CA PHE A 281 17.12 6.55 16.98
C PHE A 281 16.48 7.56 16.02
N ILE A 282 15.49 7.16 15.24
CA ILE A 282 14.75 8.07 14.34
C ILE A 282 14.05 9.17 15.13
N LEU A 283 13.39 8.84 16.25
CA LEU A 283 12.72 9.81 17.12
C LEU A 283 13.71 10.78 17.78
N GLN A 284 14.90 10.31 18.15
CA GLN A 284 15.97 11.17 18.65
C GLN A 284 16.42 12.19 17.60
N ARG A 285 16.60 11.77 16.32
CA ARG A 285 16.93 12.66 15.20
C ARG A 285 15.84 13.69 14.95
N ALA A 286 14.58 13.29 15.03
CA ALA A 286 13.45 14.22 14.93
C ALA A 286 13.50 15.27 16.06
N SER A 287 13.75 14.84 17.30
CA SER A 287 13.86 15.76 18.46
C SER A 287 15.05 16.74 18.30
N GLN A 288 16.20 16.28 17.81
CA GLN A 288 17.36 17.14 17.51
C GLN A 288 17.06 18.17 16.42
N SER A 289 16.11 17.87 15.53
CA SER A 289 15.61 18.78 14.49
C SER A 289 14.50 19.74 14.98
N GLY A 290 14.12 19.68 16.28
CA GLY A 290 13.15 20.57 16.90
C GLY A 290 11.72 20.02 16.96
N PHE A 291 11.50 18.74 16.63
CA PHE A 291 10.21 18.09 16.78
C PHE A 291 9.98 17.58 18.22
N ILE A 292 8.74 17.68 18.66
CA ILE A 292 8.29 17.23 19.99
C ILE A 292 7.33 16.08 19.78
N PRO A 293 7.48 14.92 20.48
CA PRO A 293 6.52 13.83 20.43
C PRO A 293 5.13 14.29 20.89
N HIS A 294 4.11 14.10 20.02
CA HIS A 294 2.72 14.43 20.32
C HIS A 294 1.87 13.19 20.59
N ALA A 295 1.95 12.18 19.70
CA ALA A 295 1.24 10.91 19.89
C ALA A 295 1.98 9.75 19.22
N GLN A 296 1.82 8.55 19.80
CA GLN A 296 2.21 7.27 19.20
C GLN A 296 1.01 6.34 19.22
N ILE A 297 0.58 5.90 18.04
CA ILE A 297 -0.63 5.12 17.84
C ILE A 297 -0.24 3.76 17.29
N ASN A 298 -0.62 2.68 17.99
CA ASN A 298 -0.42 1.34 17.47
C ASN A 298 -1.36 1.07 16.29
N MET A 299 -0.83 0.51 15.22
CA MET A 299 -1.55 0.27 13.97
C MET A 299 -2.11 -1.15 13.84
N GLU A 300 -2.07 -1.97 14.90
CA GLU A 300 -2.54 -3.38 14.89
C GLU A 300 -3.94 -3.51 14.27
N HIS A 301 -4.83 -2.57 14.56
CA HIS A 301 -6.20 -2.60 14.06
C HIS A 301 -6.30 -2.57 12.52
N CYS A 302 -5.39 -1.89 11.83
CA CYS A 302 -5.40 -1.80 10.37
C CYS A 302 -4.36 -2.69 9.68
N SER A 303 -3.21 -2.93 10.32
CA SER A 303 -2.10 -3.72 9.76
C SER A 303 -2.11 -5.19 10.19
N GLU A 304 -2.86 -5.52 11.26
CA GLU A 304 -2.83 -6.82 11.95
C GLU A 304 -1.45 -7.15 12.55
N ASP A 305 -0.68 -6.11 12.83
CA ASP A 305 0.69 -6.18 13.35
C ASP A 305 0.86 -5.14 14.47
N GLU A 306 1.14 -5.62 15.69
CA GLU A 306 1.33 -4.78 16.88
C GLU A 306 2.66 -4.02 16.91
N HIS A 307 3.53 -4.25 15.94
CA HIS A 307 4.87 -3.67 15.83
C HIS A 307 4.95 -2.54 14.78
N GLN A 308 3.82 -1.99 14.37
CA GLN A 308 3.72 -0.84 13.47
C GLN A 308 3.05 0.33 14.20
N TYR A 309 3.56 1.53 13.99
CA TYR A 309 3.14 2.72 14.73
C TYR A 309 2.99 3.93 13.81
N LEU A 310 1.89 4.64 13.96
CA LEU A 310 1.73 5.99 13.45
C LEU A 310 2.23 6.97 14.51
N ILE A 311 3.28 7.68 14.19
CA ILE A 311 3.91 8.65 15.08
C ILE A 311 3.50 10.06 14.63
N ILE A 312 3.02 10.85 15.57
CA ILE A 312 2.70 12.26 15.37
C ILE A 312 3.69 13.10 16.17
N LEU A 313 4.42 13.94 15.47
CA LEU A 313 5.40 14.86 16.01
C LEU A 313 4.91 16.29 15.77
N GLU A 314 5.02 17.15 16.78
CA GLU A 314 4.70 18.56 16.66
C GLU A 314 5.96 19.36 16.39
N ARG A 315 5.91 20.32 15.44
CA ARG A 315 6.97 21.29 15.26
C ARG A 315 7.00 22.26 16.44
N GLY A 316 8.11 22.25 17.20
CA GLY A 316 8.39 23.27 18.22
C GLY A 316 8.35 24.71 17.67
N GLN A 317 8.22 25.67 18.58
CA GLN A 317 8.18 27.09 18.25
C GLN A 317 9.51 27.62 17.73
#